data_e83220520a88db022a2f9fea62a5e173
#
_entry.id   e83220520a88db022a2f9fea62a5e173
#
_cell.length_a   1.000
_cell.length_b   1.000
_cell.length_c   1.000
_cell.angle_alpha   90.00
_cell.angle_beta   90.00
_cell.angle_gamma   90.00
#
_symmetry.space_group_name_H-M   'P 1'
#
loop_
_entity.id
_entity.type
_entity.pdbx_description
1 polymer ?
#
loop_
_entity_poly.entity_id
_entity_poly.type
_entity_poly.pdbx_seq_one_letter_code
_entity_poly.pdbx_strand_id
1 'polypeptide(L)'
;MIEKKAVTEPESAAQKQDRNSNIVNPINKRNENYAIDSNTLDQFIKKIQPPNEQLQKILKEDLDHDGKPDYVLAFGLEKEKIDAIFVVREDAGYHIIDKLKDPVMVVHLNKDVKIMKLDQTEQKFIVVYSTSEVNEAEGFSIFALYHNQINNLNYSYPEATGQGSRKLEDINKDGVFEDVSYYRFQDTQQHTIMTYQKFNRTGPEKTKVLYENENEKFAYPTVPKDIIQNYLEDHYLMNRFLIHLPEMAEFTALSASPKNHFEDIIDFSAMDYTGLDLNVKEIAYEANQREFLVKSSSEEDESNQGLLFTLEKQSGKWKIMSIEMNDKL
;
A
#
# COMPACT_ATOMS: atom_id res chain seq x y z
N MET A 1 -27.64 -11.69 -49.65
CA MET A 1 -27.26 -12.52 -48.50
C MET A 1 -25.78 -12.30 -48.29
N ILE A 2 -25.45 -11.46 -47.33
CA ILE A 2 -24.04 -11.12 -46.96
C ILE A 2 -23.84 -11.61 -45.56
N GLU A 3 -23.04 -12.65 -45.40
CA GLU A 3 -22.64 -13.21 -44.10
C GLU A 3 -21.79 -12.21 -43.33
N LYS A 4 -22.22 -11.89 -42.13
CA LYS A 4 -21.43 -11.14 -41.14
C LYS A 4 -20.47 -12.11 -40.42
N LYS A 5 -19.17 -12.03 -40.72
CA LYS A 5 -18.12 -12.65 -39.92
C LYS A 5 -18.00 -11.88 -38.59
N ALA A 6 -18.17 -12.60 -37.47
CA ALA A 6 -17.84 -12.12 -36.15
C ALA A 6 -16.33 -11.93 -36.02
N VAL A 7 -15.92 -10.75 -35.61
CA VAL A 7 -14.53 -10.44 -35.22
C VAL A 7 -14.39 -10.79 -33.73
N THR A 8 -13.60 -11.80 -33.46
CA THR A 8 -13.15 -12.13 -32.10
C THR A 8 -12.07 -11.13 -31.69
N GLU A 9 -12.33 -10.41 -30.58
CA GLU A 9 -11.33 -9.57 -29.91
C GLU A 9 -10.16 -10.44 -29.40
N PRO A 10 -8.91 -9.98 -29.47
CA PRO A 10 -7.79 -10.69 -28.88
C PRO A 10 -7.82 -10.52 -27.36
N GLU A 11 -7.83 -11.64 -26.63
CA GLU A 11 -7.58 -11.70 -25.20
C GLU A 11 -6.24 -11.03 -24.87
N SER A 12 -6.31 -9.99 -24.06
CA SER A 12 -5.17 -9.37 -23.43
C SER A 12 -4.49 -10.39 -22.51
N ALA A 13 -3.27 -10.77 -22.86
CA ALA A 13 -2.42 -11.60 -22.02
C ALA A 13 -1.99 -10.80 -20.78
N ALA A 14 -2.78 -10.90 -19.71
CA ALA A 14 -2.36 -10.46 -18.40
C ALA A 14 -1.15 -11.31 -17.98
N GLN A 15 0.01 -10.67 -17.86
CA GLN A 15 1.20 -11.27 -17.25
C GLN A 15 0.86 -11.69 -15.82
N LYS A 16 0.72 -12.99 -15.61
CA LYS A 16 0.72 -13.60 -14.28
C LYS A 16 2.12 -13.44 -13.71
N GLN A 17 2.31 -12.43 -12.87
CA GLN A 17 3.38 -12.48 -11.89
C GLN A 17 3.06 -13.62 -10.93
N ASP A 18 3.76 -14.74 -11.09
CA ASP A 18 3.81 -15.81 -10.11
C ASP A 18 4.43 -15.26 -8.80
N ARG A 19 3.58 -14.67 -7.97
CA ARG A 19 3.89 -14.56 -6.55
C ARG A 19 3.82 -15.98 -5.99
N ASN A 20 4.98 -16.62 -5.91
CA ASN A 20 5.17 -17.80 -5.07
C ASN A 20 4.88 -17.41 -3.62
N SER A 21 3.60 -17.38 -3.25
CA SER A 21 3.21 -17.49 -1.88
C SER A 21 3.58 -18.89 -1.44
N ASN A 22 4.72 -19.03 -0.79
CA ASN A 22 5.01 -20.18 0.03
C ASN A 22 3.94 -20.23 1.12
N ILE A 23 2.82 -20.85 0.80
CA ILE A 23 1.87 -21.33 1.80
C ILE A 23 2.64 -22.41 2.56
N VAL A 24 3.24 -22.02 3.67
CA VAL A 24 3.78 -22.95 4.64
C VAL A 24 2.57 -23.72 5.15
N ASN A 25 2.40 -24.95 4.68
CA ASN A 25 1.40 -25.85 5.24
C ASN A 25 1.59 -25.88 6.75
N PRO A 26 0.55 -25.60 7.54
CA PRO A 26 0.65 -25.71 8.98
C PRO A 26 0.98 -27.14 9.33
N ILE A 27 2.14 -27.35 9.92
CA ILE A 27 2.52 -28.62 10.53
C ILE A 27 1.42 -28.95 11.53
N ASN A 28 0.72 -30.06 11.30
CA ASN A 28 -0.24 -30.66 12.23
C ASN A 28 0.43 -30.87 13.60
N LYS A 29 0.44 -29.85 14.43
CA LYS A 29 0.75 -29.97 15.86
C LYS A 29 -0.54 -30.37 16.56
N ARG A 30 -0.51 -31.56 17.18
CA ARG A 30 -1.55 -32.04 18.10
C ARG A 30 -1.96 -30.90 19.04
N ASN A 31 -3.26 -30.58 19.05
CA ASN A 31 -3.86 -29.75 20.08
C ASN A 31 -3.68 -30.49 21.43
N GLU A 32 -2.68 -30.07 22.17
CA GLU A 32 -2.63 -30.41 23.60
C GLU A 32 -3.67 -29.51 24.28
N ASN A 33 -4.86 -30.06 24.49
CA ASN A 33 -5.91 -29.45 25.30
C ASN A 33 -5.42 -29.37 26.75
N TYR A 34 -4.83 -28.26 27.12
CA TYR A 34 -4.53 -27.98 28.53
C TYR A 34 -5.82 -27.50 29.21
N ALA A 35 -6.60 -28.43 29.75
CA ALA A 35 -7.63 -28.11 30.69
C ALA A 35 -6.94 -27.67 32.01
N ILE A 36 -6.91 -26.33 32.25
CA ILE A 36 -6.36 -25.74 33.47
C ILE A 36 -7.54 -25.38 34.35
N ASP A 37 -7.72 -26.14 35.45
CA ASP A 37 -8.73 -25.86 36.45
C ASP A 37 -8.34 -24.57 37.23
N SER A 38 -8.83 -23.40 36.77
CA SER A 38 -8.66 -22.12 37.41
C SER A 38 -10.01 -21.41 37.51
N ASN A 39 -10.40 -21.07 38.74
CA ASN A 39 -11.72 -20.49 39.02
C ASN A 39 -11.87 -19.02 38.60
N THR A 40 -10.77 -18.35 38.25
CA THR A 40 -10.79 -16.95 37.81
C THR A 40 -9.85 -16.72 36.63
N LEU A 41 -10.17 -15.74 35.79
CA LEU A 41 -9.33 -15.35 34.65
C LEU A 41 -7.90 -14.96 35.11
N ASP A 42 -7.76 -14.24 36.23
CA ASP A 42 -6.45 -13.84 36.74
C ASP A 42 -5.57 -15.02 37.14
N GLN A 43 -6.18 -16.06 37.76
CA GLN A 43 -5.45 -17.28 38.10
C GLN A 43 -5.03 -18.04 36.83
N PHE A 44 -5.91 -18.06 35.84
CA PHE A 44 -5.63 -18.67 34.55
C PHE A 44 -4.49 -17.95 33.83
N ILE A 45 -4.56 -16.62 33.73
CA ILE A 45 -3.51 -15.78 33.12
C ILE A 45 -2.14 -16.05 33.75
N LYS A 46 -2.06 -16.06 35.09
CA LYS A 46 -0.79 -16.36 35.79
C LYS A 46 -0.20 -17.73 35.46
N LYS A 47 -1.03 -18.71 35.14
CA LYS A 47 -0.57 -20.07 34.76
C LYS A 47 -0.06 -20.16 33.33
N ILE A 48 -0.67 -19.38 32.40
CA ILE A 48 -0.33 -19.45 30.99
C ILE A 48 0.70 -18.40 30.56
N GLN A 49 0.96 -17.41 31.43
CA GLN A 49 1.88 -16.29 31.14
C GLN A 49 3.27 -16.84 30.75
N PRO A 50 3.80 -16.45 29.59
CA PRO A 50 5.13 -16.89 29.18
C PRO A 50 6.22 -16.40 30.13
N PRO A 51 7.31 -17.14 30.32
CA PRO A 51 8.42 -16.71 31.17
C PRO A 51 8.97 -15.34 30.76
N ASN A 52 9.15 -14.45 31.72
CA ASN A 52 9.66 -13.08 31.56
C ASN A 52 8.76 -12.12 30.79
N GLU A 53 7.62 -12.56 30.25
CA GLU A 53 6.67 -11.66 29.62
C GLU A 53 5.64 -11.15 30.64
N GLN A 54 5.10 -9.97 30.36
CA GLN A 54 4.03 -9.36 31.15
C GLN A 54 2.76 -9.26 30.29
N LEU A 55 1.61 -9.38 30.95
CA LEU A 55 0.34 -9.11 30.31
C LEU A 55 0.27 -7.62 29.94
N GLN A 56 0.14 -7.34 28.65
CA GLN A 56 0.04 -5.98 28.10
C GLN A 56 -1.43 -5.57 27.91
N LYS A 57 -2.26 -6.51 27.46
CA LYS A 57 -3.65 -6.19 27.10
C LYS A 57 -4.57 -7.40 27.29
N ILE A 58 -5.82 -7.12 27.69
CA ILE A 58 -6.94 -8.06 27.72
C ILE A 58 -8.06 -7.43 26.89
N LEU A 59 -8.56 -8.16 25.91
CA LEU A 59 -9.76 -7.79 25.14
C LEU A 59 -10.77 -8.93 25.26
N LYS A 60 -12.07 -8.61 25.36
CA LYS A 60 -13.15 -9.58 25.48
C LYS A 60 -14.17 -9.34 24.40
N GLU A 61 -14.41 -10.31 23.54
CA GLU A 61 -15.39 -10.31 22.46
C GLU A 61 -15.77 -11.74 22.07
N ASP A 62 -16.90 -11.90 21.43
CA ASP A 62 -17.26 -13.12 20.70
C ASP A 62 -16.64 -13.03 19.30
N LEU A 63 -15.50 -13.69 19.10
CA LEU A 63 -14.69 -13.55 17.88
C LEU A 63 -15.24 -14.32 16.69
N ASP A 64 -15.84 -15.50 16.92
CA ASP A 64 -16.32 -16.39 15.86
C ASP A 64 -17.86 -16.45 15.78
N HIS A 65 -18.52 -15.60 16.58
CA HIS A 65 -19.97 -15.46 16.65
C HIS A 65 -20.68 -16.77 17.07
N ASP A 66 -20.08 -17.51 18.00
CA ASP A 66 -20.66 -18.75 18.56
C ASP A 66 -21.51 -18.50 19.81
N GLY A 67 -21.62 -17.25 20.25
CA GLY A 67 -22.38 -16.79 21.42
C GLY A 67 -21.60 -16.92 22.73
N LYS A 68 -20.34 -17.31 22.70
CA LYS A 68 -19.48 -17.39 23.87
C LYS A 68 -18.40 -16.30 23.83
N PRO A 69 -18.06 -15.71 24.98
CA PRO A 69 -17.00 -14.72 25.02
C PRO A 69 -15.62 -15.37 24.87
N ASP A 70 -14.82 -14.80 24.00
CA ASP A 70 -13.39 -15.07 23.87
C ASP A 70 -12.58 -13.94 24.50
N TYR A 71 -11.41 -14.26 24.99
CA TYR A 71 -10.44 -13.30 25.50
C TYR A 71 -9.19 -13.33 24.65
N VAL A 72 -8.78 -12.16 24.16
CA VAL A 72 -7.48 -11.97 23.52
C VAL A 72 -6.53 -11.44 24.56
N LEU A 73 -5.53 -12.23 24.93
CA LEU A 73 -4.51 -11.89 25.90
C LEU A 73 -3.20 -11.63 25.18
N ALA A 74 -2.71 -10.40 25.25
CA ALA A 74 -1.44 -10.02 24.63
C ALA A 74 -0.35 -9.93 25.70
N PHE A 75 0.78 -10.59 25.48
CA PHE A 75 1.94 -10.63 26.34
C PHE A 75 3.17 -10.06 25.63
N GLY A 76 4.09 -9.47 26.39
CA GLY A 76 5.35 -8.96 25.87
C GLY A 76 6.40 -8.76 26.96
N LEU A 77 7.67 -8.73 26.56
CA LEU A 77 8.81 -8.55 27.45
C LEU A 77 8.89 -7.11 28.00
N GLU A 78 8.52 -6.15 27.17
CA GLU A 78 8.60 -4.73 27.47
C GLU A 78 7.22 -4.08 27.32
N LYS A 79 7.05 -2.92 27.96
CA LYS A 79 5.86 -2.11 27.78
C LYS A 79 5.71 -1.73 26.28
N GLU A 80 4.49 -1.86 25.77
CA GLU A 80 4.16 -1.53 24.36
C GLU A 80 4.83 -2.44 23.32
N LYS A 81 5.32 -3.61 23.74
CA LYS A 81 5.78 -4.65 22.84
C LYS A 81 4.96 -5.92 23.04
N ILE A 82 4.42 -6.46 21.95
CA ILE A 82 3.61 -7.67 21.98
C ILE A 82 4.40 -8.78 21.30
N ASP A 83 4.77 -9.81 22.07
CA ASP A 83 5.54 -10.95 21.60
C ASP A 83 4.67 -12.21 21.42
N ALA A 84 3.54 -12.29 22.16
CA ALA A 84 2.62 -13.42 22.05
C ALA A 84 1.16 -12.99 22.24
N ILE A 85 0.26 -13.64 21.53
CA ILE A 85 -1.19 -13.48 21.67
C ILE A 85 -1.81 -14.84 21.92
N PHE A 86 -2.65 -14.93 22.95
CA PHE A 86 -3.44 -16.12 23.27
C PHE A 86 -4.91 -15.78 23.08
N VAL A 87 -5.66 -16.66 22.42
CA VAL A 87 -7.11 -16.64 22.45
C VAL A 87 -7.59 -17.68 23.45
N VAL A 88 -8.37 -17.21 24.40
CA VAL A 88 -8.87 -18.02 25.54
C VAL A 88 -10.40 -17.94 25.52
N ARG A 89 -11.07 -19.05 25.66
CA ARG A 89 -12.53 -19.13 25.79
C ARG A 89 -12.95 -19.40 27.21
N GLU A 90 -14.03 -18.73 27.62
CA GLU A 90 -14.75 -18.98 28.86
C GLU A 90 -15.96 -19.89 28.59
N ASP A 91 -15.93 -21.10 29.20
CA ASP A 91 -17.02 -22.07 29.07
C ASP A 91 -17.26 -22.74 30.47
N ALA A 92 -16.94 -24.01 30.69
CA ALA A 92 -16.94 -24.60 32.02
C ALA A 92 -15.74 -24.15 32.90
N GLY A 93 -14.90 -23.31 32.38
CA GLY A 93 -13.67 -22.73 32.91
C GLY A 93 -12.94 -22.00 31.80
N TYR A 94 -11.68 -21.63 32.03
CA TYR A 94 -10.86 -20.98 31.01
C TYR A 94 -9.96 -21.99 30.31
N HIS A 95 -9.91 -21.96 28.97
CA HIS A 95 -8.99 -22.79 28.20
C HIS A 95 -8.44 -22.04 26.98
N ILE A 96 -7.21 -22.37 26.61
CA ILE A 96 -6.57 -21.78 25.43
C ILE A 96 -7.21 -22.43 24.18
N ILE A 97 -7.76 -21.58 23.32
CA ILE A 97 -8.23 -21.97 21.98
C ILE A 97 -7.03 -22.11 21.07
N ASP A 98 -6.21 -21.06 20.99
CA ASP A 98 -5.01 -21.03 20.18
C ASP A 98 -4.04 -19.94 20.66
N LYS A 99 -2.82 -19.99 20.13
CA LYS A 99 -1.79 -18.98 20.45
C LYS A 99 -1.00 -18.63 19.23
N LEU A 100 -0.70 -17.35 19.10
CA LEU A 100 0.16 -16.78 18.10
C LEU A 100 1.44 -16.30 18.78
N LYS A 101 2.58 -16.84 18.37
CA LYS A 101 3.90 -16.36 18.76
C LYS A 101 4.47 -15.57 17.60
N ASP A 102 5.15 -14.46 17.90
CA ASP A 102 5.74 -13.58 16.91
C ASP A 102 4.70 -13.19 15.84
N PRO A 103 3.63 -12.48 16.25
CA PRO A 103 2.50 -12.18 15.39
C PRO A 103 2.85 -11.35 14.15
N VAL A 104 4.06 -10.82 14.06
CA VAL A 104 4.60 -10.12 12.88
C VAL A 104 6.06 -10.51 12.65
N MET A 105 6.56 -10.35 11.44
CA MET A 105 7.91 -10.74 11.06
C MET A 105 9.02 -9.93 11.78
N VAL A 106 10.21 -10.50 11.80
CA VAL A 106 11.39 -10.25 12.63
C VAL A 106 11.90 -8.80 12.71
N VAL A 107 11.44 -7.91 11.83
CA VAL A 107 11.92 -6.50 11.77
C VAL A 107 10.87 -5.47 12.18
N HIS A 108 9.80 -5.90 12.82
CA HIS A 108 8.71 -5.02 13.23
C HIS A 108 8.39 -5.17 14.71
N LEU A 109 8.17 -4.04 15.37
CA LEU A 109 7.67 -4.01 16.74
C LEU A 109 6.15 -4.04 16.73
N ASN A 110 5.56 -5.07 17.32
CA ASN A 110 4.11 -5.10 17.58
C ASN A 110 3.81 -4.19 18.76
N LYS A 111 3.05 -3.13 18.52
CA LYS A 111 2.78 -2.09 19.53
C LYS A 111 1.41 -2.18 20.17
N ASP A 112 0.42 -2.65 19.44
CA ASP A 112 -0.96 -2.69 19.93
C ASP A 112 -1.76 -3.83 19.31
N VAL A 113 -2.78 -4.29 20.01
CA VAL A 113 -3.77 -5.23 19.51
C VAL A 113 -5.18 -4.69 19.73
N LYS A 114 -6.04 -4.82 18.71
CA LYS A 114 -7.44 -4.41 18.78
C LYS A 114 -8.33 -5.51 18.23
N ILE A 115 -9.59 -5.50 18.64
CA ILE A 115 -10.65 -6.29 18.01
C ILE A 115 -11.49 -5.31 17.18
N MET A 116 -11.64 -5.61 15.88
CA MET A 116 -12.25 -4.68 14.92
C MET A 116 -13.22 -5.42 14.00
N LYS A 117 -14.20 -4.70 13.49
CA LYS A 117 -15.10 -5.14 12.45
C LYS A 117 -14.54 -4.65 11.11
N LEU A 118 -14.21 -5.59 10.21
CA LEU A 118 -13.57 -5.28 8.92
C LEU A 118 -14.46 -5.64 7.71
N ASP A 119 -15.58 -6.32 7.95
CA ASP A 119 -16.57 -6.65 6.92
C ASP A 119 -17.99 -6.49 7.46
N GLN A 120 -18.98 -6.70 6.61
CA GLN A 120 -20.41 -6.60 6.98
C GLN A 120 -20.94 -7.82 7.72
N THR A 121 -20.09 -8.80 8.03
CA THR A 121 -20.47 -9.96 8.85
C THR A 121 -20.42 -9.61 10.35
N GLU A 122 -20.92 -10.50 11.20
CA GLU A 122 -20.82 -10.33 12.65
C GLU A 122 -19.45 -10.77 13.21
N GLN A 123 -18.60 -11.37 12.37
CA GLN A 123 -17.27 -11.80 12.78
C GLN A 123 -16.40 -10.61 13.20
N LYS A 124 -15.63 -10.83 14.27
CA LYS A 124 -14.62 -9.88 14.74
C LYS A 124 -13.23 -10.36 14.35
N PHE A 125 -12.34 -9.40 14.10
CA PHE A 125 -10.97 -9.66 13.68
C PHE A 125 -10.00 -9.15 14.73
N ILE A 126 -8.94 -9.92 14.96
CA ILE A 126 -7.82 -9.49 15.78
C ILE A 126 -6.86 -8.72 14.85
N VAL A 127 -6.60 -7.48 15.17
CA VAL A 127 -5.68 -6.61 14.43
C VAL A 127 -4.48 -6.29 15.31
N VAL A 128 -3.30 -6.62 14.82
CA VAL A 128 -2.03 -6.31 15.50
C VAL A 128 -1.35 -5.19 14.74
N TYR A 129 -1.20 -4.05 15.40
CA TYR A 129 -0.49 -2.90 14.87
C TYR A 129 1.00 -3.05 15.11
N SER A 130 1.79 -2.70 14.12
CA SER A 130 3.24 -2.80 14.17
C SER A 130 3.90 -1.56 13.57
N THR A 131 5.15 -1.33 13.95
CA THR A 131 5.99 -0.27 13.40
C THR A 131 7.31 -0.88 12.97
N SER A 132 7.79 -0.49 11.81
CA SER A 132 9.12 -0.89 11.33
C SER A 132 10.20 -0.27 12.22
N GLU A 133 11.20 -1.07 12.62
CA GLU A 133 12.35 -0.59 13.38
C GLU A 133 13.30 0.28 12.53
N VAL A 134 13.20 0.19 11.21
CA VAL A 134 14.14 0.84 10.29
C VAL A 134 13.68 2.23 9.87
N ASN A 135 12.39 2.39 9.56
CA ASN A 135 11.86 3.64 8.99
C ASN A 135 10.62 4.17 9.73
N GLU A 136 10.30 3.58 10.89
CA GLU A 136 9.13 3.94 11.72
C GLU A 136 7.77 3.84 10.99
N ALA A 137 7.75 3.26 9.80
CA ALA A 137 6.52 3.10 9.04
C ALA A 137 5.53 2.19 9.78
N GLU A 138 4.28 2.62 9.86
CA GLU A 138 3.21 1.91 10.56
C GLU A 138 2.53 0.89 9.65
N GLY A 139 2.16 -0.24 10.21
CA GLY A 139 1.41 -1.30 9.53
C GLY A 139 0.58 -2.11 10.50
N PHE A 140 -0.08 -3.13 9.97
CA PHE A 140 -0.92 -4.01 10.75
C PHE A 140 -0.99 -5.42 10.16
N SER A 141 -1.35 -6.39 10.98
CA SER A 141 -1.68 -7.75 10.56
C SER A 141 -3.10 -8.09 11.01
N ILE A 142 -3.85 -8.82 10.19
CA ILE A 142 -5.23 -9.19 10.44
C ILE A 142 -5.32 -10.70 10.65
N PHE A 143 -5.98 -11.09 11.73
CA PHE A 143 -6.22 -12.48 12.06
C PHE A 143 -7.71 -12.69 12.35
N ALA A 144 -8.19 -13.88 12.03
CA ALA A 144 -9.52 -14.34 12.41
C ALA A 144 -9.46 -15.66 13.16
N LEU A 145 -10.38 -15.84 14.11
CA LEU A 145 -10.59 -17.13 14.75
C LEU A 145 -11.51 -17.99 13.86
N TYR A 146 -11.01 -19.13 13.41
CA TYR A 146 -11.73 -20.07 12.57
C TYR A 146 -11.51 -21.49 13.08
N HIS A 147 -12.59 -22.21 13.37
CA HIS A 147 -12.52 -23.59 13.86
C HIS A 147 -11.53 -23.77 15.02
N ASN A 148 -11.57 -22.84 15.98
CA ASN A 148 -10.65 -22.78 17.12
C ASN A 148 -9.17 -22.63 16.74
N GLN A 149 -8.88 -21.97 15.63
CA GLN A 149 -7.52 -21.63 15.20
C GLN A 149 -7.44 -20.15 14.78
N ILE A 150 -6.34 -19.52 15.13
CA ILE A 150 -6.01 -18.18 14.67
C ILE A 150 -5.42 -18.29 13.26
N ASN A 151 -6.15 -17.76 12.27
CA ASN A 151 -5.72 -17.76 10.89
C ASN A 151 -5.26 -16.37 10.50
N ASN A 152 -4.09 -16.27 9.90
CA ASN A 152 -3.64 -15.06 9.30
C ASN A 152 -4.37 -14.82 7.98
N LEU A 153 -4.95 -13.65 7.82
CA LEU A 153 -5.69 -13.24 6.63
C LEU A 153 -4.94 -12.22 5.79
N ASN A 154 -4.18 -11.36 6.41
CA ASN A 154 -3.41 -10.33 5.71
C ASN A 154 -2.23 -9.88 6.57
N TYR A 155 -1.04 -9.87 5.95
CA TYR A 155 0.10 -9.13 6.46
C TYR A 155 0.20 -7.85 5.64
N SER A 156 -0.14 -6.76 6.27
CA SER A 156 0.12 -5.46 5.72
C SER A 156 1.44 -4.96 6.26
N TYR A 157 2.50 -5.15 5.48
CA TYR A 157 3.76 -4.48 5.77
C TYR A 157 3.57 -3.00 5.52
N PRO A 158 4.11 -2.12 6.39
CA PRO A 158 4.48 -0.81 5.95
C PRO A 158 5.35 -1.05 4.71
N GLU A 159 4.92 -0.57 3.56
CA GLU A 159 5.72 -0.72 2.36
C GLU A 159 7.10 -0.16 2.68
N ALA A 160 8.15 -0.97 2.49
CA ALA A 160 9.53 -0.57 2.71
C ALA A 160 9.95 0.55 1.75
N THR A 161 9.05 1.00 0.93
CA THR A 161 9.21 1.96 -0.12
C THR A 161 8.75 3.32 0.35
N GLY A 162 9.71 4.15 0.69
CA GLY A 162 9.48 5.56 0.88
C GLY A 162 8.73 5.93 2.17
N GLN A 163 8.04 7.06 2.15
CA GLN A 163 7.40 7.68 3.30
C GLN A 163 5.92 7.28 3.45
N GLY A 164 5.60 6.04 3.10
CA GLY A 164 4.24 5.52 3.18
C GLY A 164 3.85 5.06 4.58
N SER A 165 2.56 5.06 4.85
CA SER A 165 1.97 4.41 6.02
C SER A 165 0.70 3.68 5.62
N ARG A 166 0.31 2.70 6.44
CA ARG A 166 -0.90 1.92 6.21
C ARG A 166 -1.65 1.73 7.51
N LYS A 167 -2.95 2.01 7.53
CA LYS A 167 -3.78 1.96 8.71
C LYS A 167 -5.22 1.58 8.39
N LEU A 168 -5.96 1.15 9.41
CA LEU A 168 -7.39 0.89 9.31
C LEU A 168 -8.17 2.11 9.80
N GLU A 169 -9.07 2.63 8.98
CA GLU A 169 -9.92 3.78 9.28
C GLU A 169 -11.38 3.50 8.89
N ASP A 170 -12.33 3.87 9.76
CA ASP A 170 -13.75 3.89 9.44
C ASP A 170 -14.10 5.22 8.76
N ILE A 171 -13.97 5.26 7.43
CA ILE A 171 -14.07 6.48 6.63
C ILE A 171 -15.50 6.97 6.50
N ASN A 172 -16.43 6.06 6.40
CA ASN A 172 -17.85 6.37 6.18
C ASN A 172 -18.66 6.37 7.49
N LYS A 173 -18.03 6.02 8.62
CA LYS A 173 -18.62 5.93 9.97
C LYS A 173 -19.74 4.89 10.08
N ASP A 174 -19.61 3.79 9.36
CA ASP A 174 -20.55 2.67 9.43
C ASP A 174 -20.12 1.58 10.44
N GLY A 175 -19.00 1.78 11.12
CA GLY A 175 -18.43 0.87 12.10
C GLY A 175 -17.60 -0.26 11.48
N VAL A 176 -17.41 -0.25 10.17
CA VAL A 176 -16.53 -1.15 9.43
C VAL A 176 -15.29 -0.37 9.00
N PHE A 177 -14.11 -0.92 9.27
CA PHE A 177 -12.86 -0.21 8.99
C PHE A 177 -12.29 -0.62 7.64
N GLU A 178 -11.96 0.36 6.81
CA GLU A 178 -11.26 0.21 5.56
C GLU A 178 -9.74 0.22 5.77
N ASP A 179 -9.02 -0.50 4.90
CA ASP A 179 -7.57 -0.45 4.80
C ASP A 179 -7.19 0.78 3.96
N VAL A 180 -6.47 1.70 4.56
CA VAL A 180 -6.04 2.95 3.92
C VAL A 180 -4.53 2.98 3.83
N SER A 181 -4.02 3.04 2.61
CA SER A 181 -2.60 3.25 2.34
C SER A 181 -2.36 4.69 1.95
N TYR A 182 -1.35 5.30 2.56
CA TYR A 182 -0.87 6.64 2.27
C TYR A 182 0.49 6.55 1.63
N TYR A 183 0.65 7.17 0.46
CA TYR A 183 1.91 7.27 -0.27
C TYR A 183 2.28 8.73 -0.39
N ARG A 184 3.43 9.11 0.18
CA ARG A 184 4.01 10.44 0.00
C ARG A 184 5.11 10.35 -1.03
N PHE A 185 4.98 11.14 -2.08
CA PHE A 185 5.97 11.21 -3.14
C PHE A 185 6.90 12.40 -2.91
N GLN A 186 8.14 12.27 -3.36
CA GLN A 186 9.13 13.36 -3.38
C GLN A 186 9.15 14.05 -4.73
N ASP A 187 7.99 14.09 -5.39
CA ASP A 187 7.80 14.82 -6.62
C ASP A 187 7.77 16.34 -6.38
N THR A 188 7.83 17.11 -7.44
CA THR A 188 7.89 18.60 -7.38
C THR A 188 6.69 19.20 -6.66
N GLN A 189 5.53 18.56 -6.75
CA GLN A 189 4.27 19.01 -6.12
C GLN A 189 4.06 18.42 -4.73
N GLN A 190 4.87 17.43 -4.32
CA GLN A 190 4.76 16.71 -3.05
C GLN A 190 3.38 16.07 -2.86
N HIS A 191 2.97 15.27 -3.84
CA HIS A 191 1.70 14.59 -3.78
C HIS A 191 1.63 13.54 -2.67
N THR A 192 0.49 13.50 -1.99
CA THR A 192 0.10 12.39 -1.13
C THR A 192 -1.06 11.64 -1.79
N ILE A 193 -0.85 10.38 -2.09
CA ILE A 193 -1.88 9.51 -2.69
C ILE A 193 -2.43 8.59 -1.61
N MET A 194 -3.75 8.58 -1.46
CA MET A 194 -4.46 7.73 -0.52
C MET A 194 -5.27 6.68 -1.29
N THR A 195 -4.99 5.41 -1.03
CA THR A 195 -5.79 4.31 -1.59
C THR A 195 -6.63 3.66 -0.51
N TYR A 196 -7.93 3.55 -0.78
CA TYR A 196 -8.91 2.94 0.12
C TYR A 196 -9.27 1.55 -0.39
N GLN A 197 -9.22 0.57 0.49
CA GLN A 197 -9.52 -0.81 0.15
C GLN A 197 -10.49 -1.39 1.19
N LYS A 198 -11.56 -2.02 0.72
CA LYS A 198 -12.40 -2.84 1.59
C LYS A 198 -11.70 -4.15 1.87
N PHE A 199 -11.74 -4.54 3.13
CA PHE A 199 -11.32 -5.88 3.49
C PHE A 199 -12.27 -6.90 2.84
N ASN A 200 -11.68 -7.87 2.15
CA ASN A 200 -12.37 -9.03 1.61
C ASN A 200 -11.51 -10.27 1.88
N ARG A 201 -12.13 -11.37 2.28
CA ARG A 201 -11.43 -12.63 2.58
C ARG A 201 -10.71 -13.24 1.38
N THR A 202 -11.11 -12.88 0.16
CA THR A 202 -10.48 -13.31 -1.10
C THR A 202 -9.38 -12.36 -1.57
N GLY A 203 -9.16 -11.27 -0.86
CA GLY A 203 -8.18 -10.23 -1.16
C GLY A 203 -8.80 -8.83 -1.06
N PRO A 204 -8.00 -7.79 -0.80
CA PRO A 204 -8.51 -6.44 -0.67
C PRO A 204 -9.09 -5.93 -1.99
N GLU A 205 -10.25 -5.30 -1.92
CA GLU A 205 -10.91 -4.64 -3.06
C GLU A 205 -10.68 -3.14 -3.00
N LYS A 206 -9.91 -2.62 -3.95
CA LYS A 206 -9.65 -1.18 -4.08
C LYS A 206 -10.96 -0.45 -4.45
N THR A 207 -11.41 0.45 -3.59
CA THR A 207 -12.69 1.14 -3.76
C THR A 207 -12.55 2.59 -4.17
N LYS A 208 -11.45 3.25 -3.78
CA LYS A 208 -11.27 4.67 -4.01
C LYS A 208 -9.79 5.04 -4.01
N VAL A 209 -9.43 6.04 -4.79
CA VAL A 209 -8.14 6.73 -4.69
C VAL A 209 -8.42 8.21 -4.55
N LEU A 210 -7.76 8.84 -3.62
CA LEU A 210 -7.72 10.29 -3.45
C LEU A 210 -6.27 10.76 -3.55
N TYR A 211 -6.09 12.01 -3.88
CA TYR A 211 -4.78 12.64 -3.77
C TYR A 211 -4.92 14.01 -3.10
N GLU A 212 -3.87 14.40 -2.42
CA GLU A 212 -3.71 15.74 -1.86
C GLU A 212 -2.37 16.28 -2.35
N ASN A 213 -2.34 17.56 -2.56
CA ASN A 213 -1.13 18.29 -2.89
C ASN A 213 -0.79 19.17 -1.66
N GLU A 214 0.38 18.97 -1.06
CA GLU A 214 0.80 19.76 0.11
C GLU A 214 0.98 21.25 -0.23
N ASN A 215 1.26 21.55 -1.50
CA ASN A 215 1.25 22.91 -2.01
C ASN A 215 -0.18 23.30 -2.41
N GLU A 216 -0.96 23.88 -1.50
CA GLU A 216 -2.37 24.29 -1.69
C GLU A 216 -2.62 25.17 -2.94
N LYS A 217 -1.57 25.69 -3.56
CA LYS A 217 -1.65 26.49 -4.79
C LYS A 217 -0.64 25.99 -5.80
N PHE A 218 -1.13 25.23 -6.75
CA PHE A 218 -0.37 24.94 -7.95
C PHE A 218 0.16 26.24 -8.58
N ALA A 219 1.47 26.42 -8.54
CA ALA A 219 2.15 27.53 -9.20
C ALA A 219 2.69 27.01 -10.54
N TYR A 220 2.10 27.49 -11.64
CA TYR A 220 2.54 27.10 -12.98
C TYR A 220 4.04 27.39 -13.19
N PRO A 221 4.87 26.38 -13.54
CA PRO A 221 6.29 26.57 -13.72
C PRO A 221 6.60 27.58 -14.86
N THR A 222 7.58 28.44 -14.63
CA THR A 222 8.01 29.42 -15.63
C THR A 222 9.18 28.94 -16.49
N VAL A 223 9.89 27.92 -16.01
CA VAL A 223 11.03 27.31 -16.67
C VAL A 223 10.58 26.06 -17.44
N PRO A 224 10.90 25.94 -18.74
CA PRO A 224 10.49 24.80 -19.56
C PRO A 224 10.89 23.43 -18.99
N LYS A 225 12.07 23.32 -18.38
CA LYS A 225 12.53 22.07 -17.76
C LYS A 225 11.62 21.62 -16.62
N ASP A 226 11.15 22.55 -15.80
CA ASP A 226 10.28 22.25 -14.67
C ASP A 226 8.90 21.78 -15.15
N ILE A 227 8.44 22.26 -16.31
CA ILE A 227 7.19 21.79 -16.96
C ILE A 227 7.34 20.34 -17.40
N ILE A 228 8.48 19.98 -17.99
CA ILE A 228 8.78 18.60 -18.40
C ILE A 228 8.83 17.70 -17.18
N GLN A 229 9.54 18.13 -16.13
CA GLN A 229 9.66 17.41 -14.86
C GLN A 229 8.28 17.11 -14.27
N ASN A 230 7.47 18.14 -14.02
CA ASN A 230 6.13 18.00 -13.46
C ASN A 230 5.24 17.11 -14.33
N TYR A 231 5.29 17.29 -15.65
CA TYR A 231 4.50 16.47 -16.58
C TYR A 231 4.81 14.99 -16.47
N LEU A 232 6.09 14.61 -16.39
CA LEU A 232 6.51 13.21 -16.26
C LEU A 232 6.17 12.63 -14.90
N GLU A 233 6.33 13.40 -13.83
CA GLU A 233 5.95 13.01 -12.46
C GLU A 233 4.43 12.75 -12.38
N ASP A 234 3.61 13.68 -12.85
CA ASP A 234 2.16 13.54 -12.88
C ASP A 234 1.71 12.35 -13.75
N HIS A 235 2.35 12.17 -14.91
CA HIS A 235 2.05 11.04 -15.80
C HIS A 235 2.28 9.71 -15.09
N TYR A 236 3.39 9.58 -14.35
CA TYR A 236 3.67 8.39 -13.55
C TYR A 236 2.60 8.13 -12.50
N LEU A 237 2.24 9.16 -11.71
CA LEU A 237 1.22 9.04 -10.67
C LEU A 237 -0.16 8.67 -11.24
N MET A 238 -0.54 9.31 -12.35
CA MET A 238 -1.80 9.02 -13.03
C MET A 238 -1.88 7.56 -13.50
N ASN A 239 -0.83 7.05 -14.11
CA ASN A 239 -0.79 5.66 -14.58
C ASN A 239 -0.75 4.64 -13.43
N ARG A 240 0.09 4.89 -12.42
CA ARG A 240 0.25 3.99 -11.26
C ARG A 240 -1.04 3.84 -10.47
N PHE A 241 -1.75 4.93 -10.23
CA PHE A 241 -2.92 4.95 -9.36
C PHE A 241 -4.26 5.01 -10.12
N LEU A 242 -4.24 5.14 -11.44
CA LEU A 242 -5.42 5.33 -12.29
C LEU A 242 -6.27 6.53 -11.84
N ILE A 243 -5.60 7.64 -11.52
CA ILE A 243 -6.21 8.90 -11.13
C ILE A 243 -6.11 9.92 -12.25
N HIS A 244 -6.79 11.05 -12.09
CA HIS A 244 -6.70 12.20 -12.97
C HIS A 244 -6.17 13.39 -12.18
N LEU A 245 -5.04 13.94 -12.60
CA LEU A 245 -4.45 15.15 -12.05
C LEU A 245 -4.80 16.32 -12.98
N PRO A 246 -5.59 17.32 -12.50
CA PRO A 246 -6.11 18.39 -13.37
C PRO A 246 -5.00 19.29 -13.93
N GLU A 247 -3.88 19.44 -13.24
CA GLU A 247 -2.70 20.21 -13.66
C GLU A 247 -2.06 19.68 -14.94
N MET A 248 -2.17 18.38 -15.21
CA MET A 248 -1.68 17.77 -16.46
C MET A 248 -2.21 18.47 -17.71
N ALA A 249 -3.48 18.87 -17.70
CA ALA A 249 -4.10 19.59 -18.80
C ALA A 249 -3.53 21.02 -18.97
N GLU A 250 -2.90 21.57 -17.94
CA GLU A 250 -2.24 22.85 -18.01
C GLU A 250 -0.85 22.78 -18.67
N PHE A 251 -0.12 21.67 -18.50
CA PHE A 251 1.22 21.51 -19.04
C PHE A 251 1.24 21.23 -20.54
N THR A 252 0.20 20.67 -21.10
CA THR A 252 0.18 20.19 -22.48
C THR A 252 -0.92 20.82 -23.30
N ALA A 253 -0.66 21.05 -24.58
CA ALA A 253 -1.65 21.33 -25.61
C ALA A 253 -2.05 20.07 -26.40
N LEU A 254 -1.54 18.90 -26.03
CA LEU A 254 -1.87 17.63 -26.66
C LEU A 254 -3.33 17.26 -26.38
N SER A 255 -4.05 16.81 -27.41
CA SER A 255 -5.46 16.40 -27.30
C SER A 255 -5.65 15.05 -26.58
N ALA A 256 -4.56 14.30 -26.44
CA ALA A 256 -4.50 13.05 -25.68
C ALA A 256 -3.08 12.85 -25.14
N SER A 257 -2.93 12.24 -23.96
CA SER A 257 -1.62 11.77 -23.51
C SER A 257 -1.03 10.84 -24.57
N PRO A 258 0.24 11.04 -24.94
CA PRO A 258 0.91 10.09 -25.82
C PRO A 258 0.78 8.69 -25.20
N LYS A 259 0.45 7.70 -26.04
CA LYS A 259 0.46 6.28 -25.64
C LYS A 259 1.89 5.72 -25.53
N ASN A 260 2.85 6.58 -25.24
CA ASN A 260 4.24 6.21 -25.16
C ASN A 260 4.51 5.56 -23.81
N HIS A 261 5.17 4.43 -23.84
CA HIS A 261 5.73 3.78 -22.65
C HIS A 261 6.96 4.58 -22.23
N PHE A 262 6.75 5.65 -21.47
CA PHE A 262 7.86 6.48 -20.96
C PHE A 262 8.81 5.67 -20.08
N GLU A 263 8.31 4.60 -19.48
CA GLU A 263 9.05 3.65 -18.65
C GLU A 263 10.19 2.94 -19.40
N ASP A 264 10.14 2.91 -20.74
CA ASP A 264 11.21 2.35 -21.56
C ASP A 264 12.45 3.29 -21.62
N ILE A 265 12.26 4.57 -21.30
CA ILE A 265 13.31 5.61 -21.39
C ILE A 265 13.56 6.26 -20.02
N ILE A 266 12.51 6.43 -19.22
CA ILE A 266 12.58 7.13 -17.93
C ILE A 266 12.47 6.10 -16.81
N ASP A 267 13.47 6.05 -15.95
CA ASP A 267 13.44 5.26 -14.73
C ASP A 267 12.63 5.99 -13.64
N PHE A 268 11.41 5.52 -13.40
CA PHE A 268 10.54 6.06 -12.36
C PHE A 268 10.75 5.40 -10.97
N SER A 269 11.71 4.49 -10.82
CA SER A 269 11.91 3.77 -9.56
C SER A 269 12.28 4.70 -8.39
N ALA A 270 12.90 5.83 -8.70
CA ALA A 270 13.28 6.84 -7.70
C ALA A 270 12.09 7.69 -7.20
N MET A 271 10.96 7.69 -7.89
CA MET A 271 9.80 8.53 -7.52
C MET A 271 9.28 8.28 -6.10
N ASP A 272 9.40 7.05 -5.62
CA ASP A 272 8.95 6.66 -4.28
C ASP A 272 9.84 7.20 -3.16
N TYR A 273 11.08 7.63 -3.46
CA TYR A 273 12.11 7.94 -2.46
C TYR A 273 12.71 9.32 -2.55
N THR A 274 13.12 9.73 -3.75
CA THR A 274 13.95 10.94 -3.96
C THR A 274 13.40 11.88 -5.02
N GLY A 275 12.27 11.51 -5.65
CA GLY A 275 11.76 12.20 -6.82
C GLY A 275 12.42 11.73 -8.12
N LEU A 276 11.94 12.26 -9.25
CA LEU A 276 12.41 11.90 -10.58
C LEU A 276 13.71 12.64 -10.91
N ASP A 277 14.76 11.91 -11.25
CA ASP A 277 16.05 12.47 -11.64
C ASP A 277 16.22 12.39 -13.16
N LEU A 278 16.21 13.56 -13.81
CA LEU A 278 16.20 13.69 -15.26
C LEU A 278 17.41 14.46 -15.79
N ASN A 279 18.02 13.93 -16.85
CA ASN A 279 18.92 14.68 -17.70
C ASN A 279 18.10 15.38 -18.80
N VAL A 280 17.86 16.69 -18.66
CA VAL A 280 17.10 17.52 -19.58
C VAL A 280 18.04 18.44 -20.35
N LYS A 281 18.34 18.12 -21.60
CA LYS A 281 19.25 18.85 -22.47
C LYS A 281 18.46 19.64 -23.52
N GLU A 282 18.59 20.98 -23.49
CA GLU A 282 18.06 21.81 -24.56
C GLU A 282 18.88 21.60 -25.85
N ILE A 283 18.23 21.26 -26.94
CA ILE A 283 18.88 20.94 -28.23
C ILE A 283 18.54 21.94 -29.35
N ALA A 284 17.40 22.64 -29.23
CA ALA A 284 17.03 23.72 -30.11
C ALA A 284 16.35 24.87 -29.36
N TYR A 285 16.60 26.08 -29.79
CA TYR A 285 16.09 27.33 -29.19
C TYR A 285 15.63 28.30 -30.23
N GLU A 286 14.34 28.67 -30.15
CA GLU A 286 13.74 29.80 -30.85
C GLU A 286 12.97 30.67 -29.86
N ALA A 287 12.60 31.88 -30.25
CA ALA A 287 11.96 32.84 -29.35
C ALA A 287 10.69 32.32 -28.66
N ASN A 288 9.90 31.52 -29.36
CA ASN A 288 8.63 30.93 -28.86
C ASN A 288 8.57 29.41 -28.89
N GLN A 289 9.65 28.76 -29.31
CA GLN A 289 9.73 27.28 -29.37
C GLN A 289 11.05 26.81 -28.78
N ARG A 290 11.03 25.69 -28.07
CA ARG A 290 12.20 25.01 -27.51
C ARG A 290 12.08 23.52 -27.67
N GLU A 291 13.20 22.86 -27.88
CA GLU A 291 13.27 21.42 -27.94
C GLU A 291 14.24 20.88 -26.91
N PHE A 292 13.82 19.83 -26.22
CA PHE A 292 14.61 19.20 -25.16
C PHE A 292 14.70 17.70 -25.40
N LEU A 293 15.92 17.17 -25.30
CA LEU A 293 16.15 15.75 -25.17
C LEU A 293 16.18 15.40 -23.68
N VAL A 294 15.36 14.41 -23.29
CA VAL A 294 15.12 14.02 -21.90
C VAL A 294 15.37 12.52 -21.73
N LYS A 295 16.15 12.16 -20.72
CA LYS A 295 16.41 10.78 -20.30
C LYS A 295 16.68 10.72 -18.80
N SER A 296 16.70 9.52 -18.20
CA SER A 296 17.12 9.36 -16.81
C SER A 296 18.58 9.75 -16.60
N SER A 297 18.91 10.33 -15.43
CA SER A 297 20.28 10.71 -15.08
C SER A 297 21.20 9.52 -14.84
N SER A 298 20.64 8.37 -14.42
CA SER A 298 21.38 7.15 -14.09
C SER A 298 21.98 6.42 -15.30
N GLU A 299 21.55 6.80 -16.51
CA GLU A 299 22.09 6.20 -17.72
C GLU A 299 23.43 6.87 -18.08
N GLU A 300 24.54 6.25 -17.68
CA GLU A 300 25.87 6.46 -18.27
C GLU A 300 25.92 6.07 -19.76
N ASP A 301 24.75 5.82 -20.33
CA ASP A 301 24.60 5.31 -21.66
C ASP A 301 24.94 6.37 -22.70
N GLU A 302 25.97 6.09 -23.48
CA GLU A 302 26.31 6.85 -24.70
C GLU A 302 25.21 6.77 -25.77
N SER A 303 24.12 5.99 -25.48
CA SER A 303 22.97 5.94 -26.39
C SER A 303 22.28 7.31 -26.43
N ASN A 304 22.11 7.82 -27.63
CA ASN A 304 21.37 9.04 -27.86
C ASN A 304 19.83 8.82 -27.83
N GLN A 305 19.37 7.70 -27.27
CA GLN A 305 17.96 7.43 -27.06
C GLN A 305 17.42 8.36 -25.97
N GLY A 306 16.24 8.85 -26.16
CA GLY A 306 15.58 9.75 -25.23
C GLY A 306 14.21 10.18 -25.72
N LEU A 307 13.52 10.95 -24.89
CA LEU A 307 12.28 11.60 -25.27
C LEU A 307 12.57 13.00 -25.80
N LEU A 308 12.10 13.32 -26.99
CA LEU A 308 12.17 14.64 -27.58
C LEU A 308 10.89 15.41 -27.22
N PHE A 309 11.02 16.43 -26.38
CA PHE A 309 9.95 17.34 -26.02
C PHE A 309 10.04 18.62 -26.85
N THR A 310 8.95 18.99 -27.53
CA THR A 310 8.81 20.31 -28.15
C THR A 310 7.86 21.16 -27.31
N LEU A 311 8.32 22.31 -26.83
CA LEU A 311 7.52 23.27 -26.08
C LEU A 311 7.35 24.56 -26.88
N GLU A 312 6.13 25.11 -26.81
CA GLU A 312 5.83 26.46 -27.37
C GLU A 312 5.26 27.39 -26.31
N LYS A 313 5.53 28.66 -26.48
CA LYS A 313 5.01 29.70 -25.60
C LYS A 313 3.62 30.16 -26.07
N GLN A 314 2.58 29.78 -25.31
CA GLN A 314 1.18 30.11 -25.57
C GLN A 314 0.63 31.02 -24.46
N SER A 315 0.14 32.22 -24.82
CA SER A 315 -0.40 33.16 -23.83
C SER A 315 0.53 33.47 -22.66
N GLY A 316 1.84 33.46 -22.92
CA GLY A 316 2.87 33.74 -21.90
C GLY A 316 3.35 32.51 -21.13
N LYS A 317 2.70 31.37 -21.23
CA LYS A 317 3.06 30.10 -20.62
C LYS A 317 3.70 29.14 -21.64
N TRP A 318 4.74 28.41 -21.25
CA TRP A 318 5.29 27.34 -22.06
C TRP A 318 4.37 26.09 -21.94
N LYS A 319 4.09 25.46 -23.08
CA LYS A 319 3.28 24.21 -23.13
C LYS A 319 3.94 23.17 -23.99
N ILE A 320 3.80 21.92 -23.61
CA ILE A 320 4.26 20.76 -24.37
C ILE A 320 3.35 20.58 -25.56
N MET A 321 3.93 20.62 -26.77
CA MET A 321 3.24 20.49 -28.05
C MET A 321 3.40 19.10 -28.64
N SER A 322 4.56 18.47 -28.47
CA SER A 322 4.82 17.08 -28.88
C SER A 322 5.80 16.41 -27.96
N ILE A 323 5.69 15.07 -27.88
CA ILE A 323 6.63 14.17 -27.23
C ILE A 323 6.87 13.03 -28.20
N GLU A 324 8.11 12.84 -28.62
CA GLU A 324 8.51 11.84 -29.60
C GLU A 324 9.67 10.99 -29.05
N MET A 325 9.69 9.70 -29.43
CA MET A 325 10.87 8.86 -29.17
C MET A 325 11.98 9.32 -30.14
N ASN A 326 13.13 9.61 -29.57
CA ASN A 326 14.32 9.91 -30.39
C ASN A 326 15.17 8.64 -30.52
N ASP A 327 14.93 7.89 -31.60
CA ASP A 327 15.69 6.67 -31.95
C ASP A 327 16.94 7.00 -32.77
N LYS A 328 17.17 8.27 -33.03
CA LYS A 328 18.23 8.74 -33.93
C LYS A 328 19.24 9.59 -33.19
N LEU A 329 20.40 8.99 -32.99
CA LEU A 329 21.68 9.70 -33.21
C LEU A 329 22.81 8.71 -33.28
#